data_88e2727d519e2daafde83a64f6a4819f
#
_entry.id   88e2727d519e2daafde83a64f6a4819f
#
_cell.length_a   1.000
_cell.length_b   1.000
_cell.length_c   1.000
_cell.angle_alpha   90.00
_cell.angle_beta   90.00
_cell.angle_gamma   90.00
#
_symmetry.space_group_name_H-M   'P 1'
#
loop_
_entity.id
_entity.type
_entity.pdbx_description
1 polymer ?
#
loop_
_entity_poly.entity_id
_entity_poly.type
_entity_poly.pdbx_seq_one_letter_code
_entity_poly.pdbx_strand_id
1 'polypeptide(L)'
;MNNFKKIGLSALAGSLVAFSVNAAEMSVTGGASLTMSDQGADQEGNRFTMGNSITFAASGETDGGLTVSASYELDDDVMDDYSMSFGNDTMGTISFGGSGNSSAMSAVDDMMPNAYEEAWHGVTGAKVINGFAGINMFGYTSPTVGGITFSASYLPSSEAVSVGSSTAYAVSYTPEMVEGLTVGYATQDDNSGSATTLSDDTSESTMYAKYTYGSLTVGYQSSELDSDTNSEDADSTAFGISYAVSDSLSIGYGSHTYETSGNTNAATGADQESTAVSASYTMGGMTIAGVMND
;
A
#
# COMPACT_ATOMS: atom_id res chain seq x y z
N MET A 1 -0.98 -0.16 4.55
CA MET A 1 -2.40 -0.30 4.99
C MET A 1 -2.62 0.64 6.16
N ASN A 2 -3.36 1.72 5.90
CA ASN A 2 -3.59 2.75 6.91
C ASN A 2 -4.27 2.17 8.14
N ASN A 3 -3.55 2.11 9.24
CA ASN A 3 -4.07 1.62 10.52
C ASN A 3 -5.13 2.54 11.17
N PHE A 4 -5.52 3.62 10.49
CA PHE A 4 -6.48 4.62 10.97
C PHE A 4 -7.94 4.24 10.82
N LYS A 5 -8.26 3.23 10.06
CA LYS A 5 -9.64 2.76 9.90
C LYS A 5 -10.16 1.96 11.10
N LYS A 6 -9.58 2.15 12.28
CA LYS A 6 -10.00 1.43 13.49
C LYS A 6 -10.51 2.32 14.62
N ILE A 7 -11.24 3.38 14.30
CA ILE A 7 -12.20 3.86 15.29
C ILE A 7 -13.42 2.96 15.12
N GLY A 8 -13.39 1.86 15.87
CA GLY A 8 -14.34 0.79 15.69
C GLY A 8 -15.75 1.20 16.07
N LEU A 9 -16.63 1.24 15.11
CA LEU A 9 -17.90 0.63 15.38
C LEU A 9 -17.59 -0.84 15.61
N SER A 10 -17.86 -1.33 16.83
CA SER A 10 -17.72 -2.74 17.19
C SER A 10 -18.22 -3.61 16.05
N ALA A 11 -17.38 -4.54 15.59
CA ALA A 11 -17.69 -5.50 14.55
C ALA A 11 -19.14 -5.96 14.68
N LEU A 12 -19.98 -5.56 13.75
CA LEU A 12 -21.25 -6.21 13.54
C LEU A 12 -20.94 -7.52 12.83
N ALA A 13 -20.41 -8.47 13.60
CA ALA A 13 -20.31 -9.85 13.18
C ALA A 13 -21.73 -10.43 13.14
N GLY A 14 -22.44 -10.07 12.09
CA GLY A 14 -23.66 -10.77 11.70
C GLY A 14 -23.26 -12.05 11.02
N SER A 15 -23.06 -13.14 11.80
CA SER A 15 -23.01 -14.47 11.22
C SER A 15 -24.38 -14.77 10.63
N LEU A 16 -24.56 -14.58 9.35
CA LEU A 16 -25.69 -15.18 8.63
C LEU A 16 -25.45 -16.68 8.62
N VAL A 17 -26.36 -17.37 9.29
CA VAL A 17 -26.35 -18.83 9.44
C VAL A 17 -26.30 -19.48 8.07
N ALA A 18 -25.20 -20.16 7.82
CA ALA A 18 -24.95 -20.91 6.61
C ALA A 18 -25.95 -22.07 6.44
N PHE A 19 -26.45 -22.19 5.24
CA PHE A 19 -27.14 -23.40 4.80
C PHE A 19 -26.11 -24.35 4.19
N SER A 20 -25.98 -25.53 4.80
CA SER A 20 -25.34 -26.75 4.29
C SER A 20 -23.84 -26.74 3.96
N VAL A 21 -23.28 -27.81 4.36
CA VAL A 21 -22.00 -28.56 4.19
C VAL A 21 -20.80 -28.00 3.38
N ASN A 22 -20.94 -26.90 2.68
CA ASN A 22 -19.87 -26.09 2.04
C ASN A 22 -20.29 -24.62 2.03
N ALA A 23 -20.78 -24.11 3.14
CA ALA A 23 -21.24 -22.72 3.18
C ALA A 23 -20.04 -21.77 3.23
N ALA A 24 -19.99 -20.86 2.28
CA ALA A 24 -19.12 -19.71 2.33
C ALA A 24 -19.37 -18.93 3.62
N GLU A 25 -18.33 -18.67 4.40
CA GLU A 25 -18.41 -17.71 5.48
C GLU A 25 -18.53 -16.30 4.91
N MET A 26 -19.55 -15.58 5.39
CA MET A 26 -19.69 -14.16 5.03
C MET A 26 -19.41 -13.30 6.24
N SER A 27 -18.59 -12.29 6.08
CA SER A 27 -18.32 -11.26 7.08
C SER A 27 -18.65 -9.87 6.55
N VAL A 28 -19.05 -9.00 7.47
CA VAL A 28 -19.22 -7.57 7.21
C VAL A 28 -18.37 -6.83 8.23
N THR A 29 -17.46 -6.01 7.75
CA THR A 29 -16.62 -5.16 8.58
C THR A 29 -16.73 -3.73 8.12
N GLY A 30 -16.46 -2.77 8.98
CA GLY A 30 -16.49 -1.37 8.59
C GLY A 30 -15.80 -0.49 9.61
N GLY A 31 -15.56 0.73 9.22
CA GLY A 31 -14.90 1.73 10.03
C GLY A 31 -15.37 3.14 9.71
N ALA A 32 -15.09 4.05 10.61
CA ALA A 32 -15.21 5.48 10.36
C ALA A 32 -14.02 6.21 10.96
N SER A 33 -13.59 7.27 10.31
CA SER A 33 -12.51 8.13 10.77
C SER A 33 -12.95 9.59 10.76
N LEU A 34 -12.44 10.35 11.69
CA LEU A 34 -12.53 11.81 11.68
C LEU A 34 -11.09 12.33 11.60
N THR A 35 -10.80 13.04 10.54
CA THR A 35 -9.48 13.62 10.31
C THR A 35 -9.57 15.14 10.45
N MET A 36 -8.60 15.72 11.13
CA MET A 36 -8.37 17.16 11.17
C MET A 36 -7.01 17.43 10.53
N SER A 37 -6.98 18.26 9.48
CA SER A 37 -5.74 18.70 8.82
C SER A 37 -5.52 20.19 9.05
N ASP A 38 -4.27 20.60 9.22
CA ASP A 38 -3.83 22.00 9.21
C ASP A 38 -2.70 22.13 8.18
N GLN A 39 -3.02 22.73 7.05
CA GLN A 39 -2.09 22.88 5.91
C GLN A 39 -1.46 24.28 5.86
N GLY A 40 -1.44 24.99 7.01
CA GLY A 40 -0.89 26.34 7.11
C GLY A 40 -1.86 27.46 6.70
N ALA A 41 -1.36 28.69 6.68
CA ALA A 41 -2.18 29.91 6.60
C ALA A 41 -2.82 30.19 5.23
N ASP A 42 -2.37 29.53 4.18
CA ASP A 42 -2.75 29.84 2.81
C ASP A 42 -3.88 28.95 2.24
N GLN A 43 -4.37 27.99 3.02
CA GLN A 43 -5.43 27.09 2.61
C GLN A 43 -6.74 27.37 3.34
N GLU A 44 -7.72 27.94 2.62
CA GLU A 44 -9.10 28.07 3.10
C GLU A 44 -9.88 26.79 2.70
N GLY A 45 -10.21 25.92 3.65
CA GLY A 45 -10.97 24.70 3.39
C GLY A 45 -11.55 24.06 4.64
N ASN A 46 -12.26 22.96 4.46
CA ASN A 46 -12.74 22.14 5.56
C ASN A 46 -11.55 21.48 6.27
N ARG A 47 -11.35 21.85 7.51
CA ARG A 47 -10.31 21.26 8.37
C ARG A 47 -10.68 19.88 8.93
N PHE A 48 -11.95 19.51 8.82
CA PHE A 48 -12.45 18.22 9.28
C PHE A 48 -13.03 17.46 8.11
N THR A 49 -12.60 16.23 7.96
CA THR A 49 -13.15 15.26 7.00
C THR A 49 -13.54 14.00 7.73
N MET A 50 -14.56 13.33 7.26
CA MET A 50 -15.00 12.05 7.77
C MET A 50 -14.89 11.02 6.66
N GLY A 51 -14.11 9.96 6.89
CA GLY A 51 -14.10 8.78 6.03
C GLY A 51 -14.94 7.67 6.66
N ASN A 52 -15.55 6.84 5.83
CA ASN A 52 -16.26 5.65 6.26
C ASN A 52 -16.12 4.55 5.23
N SER A 53 -16.04 3.30 5.68
CA SER A 53 -16.02 2.16 4.76
C SER A 53 -16.79 0.97 5.32
N ILE A 54 -17.37 0.17 4.43
CA ILE A 54 -18.00 -1.11 4.74
C ILE A 54 -17.48 -2.15 3.74
N THR A 55 -16.88 -3.21 4.25
CA THR A 55 -16.39 -4.33 3.45
C THR A 55 -17.26 -5.57 3.68
N PHE A 56 -17.75 -6.13 2.60
CA PHE A 56 -18.42 -7.44 2.55
C PHE A 56 -17.41 -8.46 2.02
N ALA A 57 -17.10 -9.49 2.80
CA ALA A 57 -16.21 -10.55 2.37
C ALA A 57 -16.88 -11.91 2.53
N ALA A 58 -16.63 -12.79 1.59
CA ALA A 58 -17.07 -14.17 1.62
C ALA A 58 -15.91 -15.10 1.27
N SER A 59 -15.81 -16.23 1.95
CA SER A 59 -14.83 -17.26 1.64
C SER A 59 -15.42 -18.65 1.81
N GLY A 60 -14.92 -19.59 1.05
CA GLY A 60 -15.29 -21.00 1.13
C GLY A 60 -14.19 -21.89 0.58
N GLU A 61 -14.20 -23.15 0.96
CA GLU A 61 -13.25 -24.14 0.51
C GLU A 61 -13.92 -25.09 -0.48
N THR A 62 -13.23 -25.41 -1.57
CA THR A 62 -13.65 -26.43 -2.52
C THR A 62 -13.30 -27.83 -2.02
N ASP A 63 -13.94 -28.86 -2.57
CA ASP A 63 -13.62 -30.27 -2.26
C ASP A 63 -12.14 -30.63 -2.53
N GLY A 64 -11.45 -29.85 -3.35
CA GLY A 64 -10.04 -30.00 -3.68
C GLY A 64 -9.07 -29.26 -2.77
N GLY A 65 -9.57 -28.62 -1.69
CA GLY A 65 -8.73 -27.88 -0.74
C GLY A 65 -8.28 -26.50 -1.24
N LEU A 66 -8.99 -25.93 -2.22
CA LEU A 66 -8.78 -24.54 -2.63
C LEU A 66 -9.72 -23.63 -1.86
N THR A 67 -9.18 -22.61 -1.21
CA THR A 67 -9.97 -21.51 -0.69
C THR A 67 -10.29 -20.54 -1.81
N VAL A 68 -11.58 -20.20 -1.94
CA VAL A 68 -12.09 -19.16 -2.84
C VAL A 68 -12.62 -18.04 -1.99
N SER A 69 -12.23 -16.81 -2.27
CA SER A 69 -12.68 -15.62 -1.54
C SER A 69 -13.15 -14.54 -2.50
N ALA A 70 -14.08 -13.73 -2.05
CA ALA A 70 -14.52 -12.52 -2.74
C ALA A 70 -14.68 -11.39 -1.71
N SER A 71 -14.34 -10.18 -2.12
CA SER A 71 -14.45 -8.98 -1.29
C SER A 71 -15.03 -7.83 -2.11
N TYR A 72 -15.88 -7.04 -1.45
CA TYR A 72 -16.47 -5.81 -1.98
C TYR A 72 -16.40 -4.74 -0.91
N GLU A 73 -15.80 -3.60 -1.22
CA GLU A 73 -15.75 -2.44 -0.33
C GLU A 73 -16.58 -1.28 -0.88
N LEU A 74 -17.36 -0.69 0.00
CA LEU A 74 -17.98 0.61 -0.18
C LEU A 74 -17.19 1.60 0.63
N ASP A 75 -16.67 2.65 0.00
CA ASP A 75 -16.02 3.77 0.65
C ASP A 75 -16.70 5.07 0.19
N ASP A 76 -17.04 5.94 1.13
CA ASP A 76 -17.73 7.21 0.88
C ASP A 76 -18.94 7.10 -0.07
N ASP A 77 -19.81 6.08 0.16
CA ASP A 77 -21.06 5.82 -0.58
C ASP A 77 -20.89 5.28 -2.03
N VAL A 78 -19.68 4.93 -2.45
CA VAL A 78 -19.41 4.32 -3.75
C VAL A 78 -18.76 2.94 -3.62
N MET A 79 -18.92 2.09 -4.62
CA MET A 79 -18.14 0.87 -4.71
C MET A 79 -16.72 1.27 -5.07
N ASP A 80 -15.81 1.04 -4.14
CA ASP A 80 -14.41 1.39 -4.28
C ASP A 80 -13.60 0.17 -4.74
N ASP A 81 -13.55 -0.87 -3.93
CA ASP A 81 -12.76 -2.06 -4.20
C ASP A 81 -13.62 -3.30 -4.36
N TYR A 82 -13.28 -4.13 -5.33
CA TYR A 82 -13.81 -5.49 -5.40
C TYR A 82 -12.79 -6.46 -6.01
N SER A 83 -12.70 -7.62 -5.41
CA SER A 83 -11.74 -8.63 -5.80
C SER A 83 -12.24 -10.05 -5.55
N MET A 84 -11.62 -11.00 -6.23
CA MET A 84 -11.73 -12.42 -5.93
C MET A 84 -10.35 -13.06 -5.88
N SER A 85 -10.22 -14.10 -5.07
CA SER A 85 -8.97 -14.86 -5.00
C SER A 85 -9.24 -16.35 -4.82
N PHE A 86 -8.27 -17.15 -5.23
CA PHE A 86 -8.26 -18.59 -5.03
C PHE A 86 -6.84 -19.09 -4.81
N GLY A 87 -6.67 -20.01 -3.88
CA GLY A 87 -5.36 -20.54 -3.54
C GLY A 87 -5.37 -21.49 -2.37
N ASN A 88 -4.20 -21.93 -1.99
CA ASN A 88 -3.95 -22.69 -0.77
C ASN A 88 -2.48 -22.54 -0.35
N ASP A 89 -2.11 -23.11 0.81
CA ASP A 89 -0.79 -23.01 1.39
C ASP A 89 0.33 -23.64 0.52
N THR A 90 -0.02 -24.49 -0.44
CA THR A 90 0.96 -25.17 -1.30
C THR A 90 1.22 -24.42 -2.59
N MET A 91 0.18 -23.87 -3.21
CA MET A 91 0.29 -23.21 -4.52
C MET A 91 0.38 -21.69 -4.42
N GLY A 92 0.11 -21.12 -3.26
CA GLY A 92 -0.07 -19.68 -3.10
C GLY A 92 -1.45 -19.21 -3.52
N THR A 93 -1.60 -17.91 -3.70
CA THR A 93 -2.88 -17.25 -3.99
C THR A 93 -2.82 -16.52 -5.32
N ILE A 94 -3.77 -16.79 -6.20
CA ILE A 94 -4.05 -16.01 -7.39
C ILE A 94 -5.23 -15.09 -7.05
N SER A 95 -5.12 -13.82 -7.38
CA SER A 95 -6.16 -12.83 -7.22
C SER A 95 -6.53 -12.17 -8.54
N PHE A 96 -7.77 -11.73 -8.62
CA PHE A 96 -8.25 -10.85 -9.68
C PHE A 96 -9.00 -9.72 -9.03
N GLY A 97 -8.58 -8.53 -9.29
CA GLY A 97 -9.19 -7.34 -8.76
C GLY A 97 -9.85 -6.51 -9.85
N GLY A 98 -11.12 -6.23 -9.68
CA GLY A 98 -11.90 -5.43 -10.63
C GLY A 98 -11.71 -3.93 -10.43
N SER A 99 -11.43 -3.47 -9.23
CA SER A 99 -11.11 -2.08 -8.87
C SER A 99 -10.22 -2.05 -7.63
N GLY A 100 -9.54 -0.95 -7.38
CA GLY A 100 -8.75 -0.70 -6.17
C GLY A 100 -7.53 -1.60 -5.98
N ASN A 101 -7.02 -2.21 -7.05
CA ASN A 101 -5.92 -3.14 -6.94
C ASN A 101 -4.59 -2.46 -7.19
N SER A 102 -3.64 -2.80 -6.35
CA SER A 102 -2.27 -2.32 -6.39
C SER A 102 -1.32 -3.40 -6.88
N SER A 103 -0.27 -3.01 -7.59
CA SER A 103 0.73 -3.92 -8.14
C SER A 103 1.51 -4.66 -7.05
N ALA A 104 2.27 -5.69 -7.45
CA ALA A 104 3.17 -6.39 -6.54
C ALA A 104 4.23 -5.45 -5.94
N MET A 105 4.64 -4.40 -6.68
CA MET A 105 5.55 -3.38 -6.16
C MET A 105 4.91 -2.58 -5.03
N SER A 106 3.62 -2.24 -5.13
CA SER A 106 2.91 -1.51 -4.07
C SER A 106 2.87 -2.21 -2.71
N ALA A 107 3.19 -3.49 -2.67
CA ALA A 107 3.34 -4.22 -1.40
C ALA A 107 4.66 -3.92 -0.69
N VAL A 108 5.63 -3.28 -1.37
CA VAL A 108 6.99 -3.05 -0.90
C VAL A 108 7.51 -1.64 -1.18
N ASP A 109 6.71 -0.76 -1.75
CA ASP A 109 7.09 0.63 -2.08
C ASP A 109 7.03 1.59 -0.88
N ASP A 110 6.41 1.18 0.20
CA ASP A 110 6.24 1.95 1.43
C ASP A 110 6.46 1.07 2.66
N MET A 111 7.72 0.80 2.96
CA MET A 111 8.12 -0.12 4.02
C MET A 111 8.74 0.56 5.23
N MET A 112 8.82 1.89 5.23
CA MET A 112 9.50 2.59 6.32
C MET A 112 8.69 2.57 7.61
N PRO A 113 9.34 2.22 8.74
CA PRO A 113 8.65 2.20 10.02
C PRO A 113 8.28 3.62 10.47
N ASN A 114 7.03 3.79 10.82
CA ASN A 114 6.45 5.01 11.39
C ASN A 114 5.50 4.65 12.53
N ALA A 115 4.97 5.64 13.24
CA ALA A 115 3.93 5.44 14.26
C ALA A 115 2.54 5.75 13.71
N TYR A 116 2.46 6.47 12.58
CA TYR A 116 1.21 6.84 11.93
C TYR A 116 1.34 6.87 10.41
N GLU A 117 1.83 7.91 9.82
CA GLU A 117 1.95 8.11 8.38
C GLU A 117 3.41 8.40 8.02
N GLU A 118 3.73 8.31 6.76
CA GLU A 118 5.05 8.51 6.19
C GLU A 118 5.47 9.98 6.22
N ALA A 119 6.76 10.25 5.99
CA ALA A 119 7.31 11.60 6.02
C ALA A 119 6.69 12.55 4.97
N TRP A 120 6.22 12.01 3.85
CA TRP A 120 5.60 12.79 2.76
C TRP A 120 4.09 12.94 2.89
N HIS A 121 3.44 12.28 3.86
CA HIS A 121 1.99 12.32 4.02
C HIS A 121 1.49 13.75 4.27
N GLY A 122 0.57 14.22 3.44
CA GLY A 122 0.00 15.57 3.53
C GLY A 122 0.91 16.71 3.07
N VAL A 123 2.12 16.42 2.62
CA VAL A 123 2.98 17.41 1.97
C VAL A 123 2.40 17.73 0.60
N THR A 124 2.14 19.03 0.34
CA THR A 124 1.55 19.46 -0.93
C THR A 124 2.50 19.18 -2.10
N GLY A 125 2.03 18.37 -3.04
CA GLY A 125 2.81 18.00 -4.21
C GLY A 125 3.95 17.02 -3.89
N ALA A 126 3.81 16.23 -2.83
CA ALA A 126 4.75 15.16 -2.52
C ALA A 126 4.93 14.23 -3.72
N LYS A 127 6.18 13.95 -4.05
CA LYS A 127 6.58 13.02 -5.09
C LYS A 127 7.09 11.75 -4.45
N VAL A 128 6.61 10.62 -4.92
CA VAL A 128 6.98 9.29 -4.45
C VAL A 128 7.03 8.32 -5.63
N ILE A 129 7.87 7.32 -5.55
CA ILE A 129 7.95 6.22 -6.53
C ILE A 129 7.12 5.07 -5.97
N ASN A 130 5.94 4.87 -6.56
CA ASN A 130 4.95 3.90 -6.10
C ASN A 130 4.69 2.83 -7.15
N GLY A 131 4.17 1.70 -6.70
CA GLY A 131 3.61 0.69 -7.59
C GLY A 131 2.37 1.20 -8.32
N PHE A 132 2.18 0.75 -9.57
CA PHE A 132 0.98 1.07 -10.33
C PHE A 132 -0.28 0.45 -9.68
N ALA A 133 -1.40 1.09 -9.89
CA ALA A 133 -2.72 0.58 -9.54
C ALA A 133 -3.60 0.48 -10.80
N GLY A 134 -4.60 -0.39 -10.76
CA GLY A 134 -5.49 -0.53 -11.92
C GLY A 134 -6.73 -1.37 -11.65
N ILE A 135 -7.58 -1.39 -12.67
CA ILE A 135 -8.79 -2.20 -12.69
C ILE A 135 -8.56 -3.45 -13.56
N ASN A 136 -9.21 -4.55 -13.20
CA ASN A 136 -9.09 -5.85 -13.90
C ASN A 136 -7.66 -6.42 -13.87
N MET A 137 -6.98 -6.28 -12.75
CA MET A 137 -5.61 -6.73 -12.56
C MET A 137 -5.55 -8.14 -11.97
N PHE A 138 -4.61 -8.94 -12.48
CA PHE A 138 -4.24 -10.23 -11.91
C PHE A 138 -3.08 -10.07 -10.93
N GLY A 139 -3.16 -10.78 -9.81
CA GLY A 139 -2.11 -10.88 -8.82
C GLY A 139 -1.78 -12.33 -8.49
N TYR A 140 -0.55 -12.59 -8.10
CA TYR A 140 -0.11 -13.85 -7.53
C TYR A 140 0.80 -13.59 -6.35
N THR A 141 0.60 -14.36 -5.28
CA THR A 141 1.51 -14.39 -4.12
C THR A 141 1.84 -15.84 -3.80
N SER A 142 3.12 -16.16 -3.77
CA SER A 142 3.61 -17.52 -3.44
C SER A 142 3.39 -17.84 -1.96
N PRO A 143 3.41 -19.13 -1.59
CA PRO A 143 3.67 -19.50 -0.22
C PRO A 143 5.05 -18.97 0.23
N THR A 144 5.20 -18.72 1.54
CA THR A 144 6.51 -18.39 2.09
C THR A 144 7.32 -19.67 2.27
N VAL A 145 8.47 -19.75 1.63
CA VAL A 145 9.37 -20.89 1.72
C VAL A 145 10.76 -20.42 2.17
N GLY A 146 11.23 -20.92 3.29
CA GLY A 146 12.52 -20.53 3.86
C GLY A 146 12.63 -19.03 4.17
N GLY A 147 11.52 -18.39 4.50
CA GLY A 147 11.43 -16.96 4.74
C GLY A 147 11.27 -16.10 3.48
N ILE A 148 11.23 -16.70 2.28
CA ILE A 148 11.09 -16.00 1.00
C ILE A 148 9.63 -16.06 0.56
N THR A 149 9.09 -14.90 0.18
CA THR A 149 7.78 -14.74 -0.49
C THR A 149 7.98 -14.01 -1.80
N PHE A 150 7.39 -14.52 -2.87
CA PHE A 150 7.37 -13.91 -4.20
C PHE A 150 5.97 -13.42 -4.53
N SER A 151 5.87 -12.26 -5.17
CA SER A 151 4.61 -11.73 -5.69
C SER A 151 4.78 -11.24 -7.12
N ALA A 152 3.72 -11.33 -7.91
CA ALA A 152 3.66 -10.81 -9.26
C ALA A 152 2.28 -10.22 -9.54
N SER A 153 2.21 -9.22 -10.40
CA SER A 153 0.95 -8.67 -10.89
C SER A 153 1.02 -8.38 -12.39
N TYR A 154 -0.15 -8.42 -13.03
CA TYR A 154 -0.34 -8.15 -14.43
C TYR A 154 -1.60 -7.34 -14.66
N LEU A 155 -1.43 -6.16 -15.21
CA LEU A 155 -2.51 -5.29 -15.65
C LEU A 155 -2.66 -5.42 -17.17
N PRO A 156 -3.76 -5.99 -17.67
CA PRO A 156 -3.98 -6.13 -19.11
C PRO A 156 -4.10 -4.76 -19.80
N SER A 157 -3.68 -4.71 -21.06
CA SER A 157 -3.89 -3.53 -21.91
C SER A 157 -5.38 -3.23 -22.08
N SER A 158 -5.72 -1.95 -22.22
CA SER A 158 -7.07 -1.50 -22.53
C SER A 158 -7.26 -1.30 -24.04
N GLU A 159 -8.31 -1.90 -24.62
CA GLU A 159 -8.64 -1.74 -26.04
C GLU A 159 -9.14 -0.34 -26.40
N ALA A 160 -9.61 0.44 -25.43
CA ALA A 160 -10.24 1.74 -25.68
C ALA A 160 -9.25 2.90 -25.96
N VAL A 161 -8.01 2.73 -25.53
CA VAL A 161 -6.89 3.66 -25.76
C VAL A 161 -5.69 2.77 -25.93
N SER A 162 -4.76 3.06 -26.79
CA SER A 162 -3.55 2.26 -27.02
C SER A 162 -2.64 2.26 -25.75
N VAL A 163 -3.16 1.70 -24.69
CA VAL A 163 -2.49 1.56 -23.40
C VAL A 163 -1.87 0.18 -23.36
N GLY A 164 -0.59 0.10 -23.05
CA GLY A 164 0.14 -1.16 -22.91
C GLY A 164 -0.34 -1.98 -21.71
N SER A 165 0.19 -3.17 -21.57
CA SER A 165 0.03 -3.96 -20.35
C SER A 165 1.16 -3.64 -19.40
N SER A 166 0.87 -3.60 -18.10
CA SER A 166 1.87 -3.37 -17.06
C SER A 166 2.12 -4.64 -16.25
N THR A 167 3.35 -4.80 -15.77
CA THR A 167 3.77 -5.96 -14.96
C THR A 167 4.58 -5.51 -13.77
N ALA A 168 4.43 -6.19 -12.64
CA ALA A 168 5.27 -5.97 -11.47
C ALA A 168 5.63 -7.28 -10.80
N TYR A 169 6.81 -7.30 -10.19
CA TYR A 169 7.35 -8.43 -9.44
C TYR A 169 7.95 -7.94 -8.14
N ALA A 170 7.74 -8.70 -7.08
CA ALA A 170 8.34 -8.41 -5.78
C ALA A 170 8.83 -9.69 -5.10
N VAL A 171 9.89 -9.55 -4.33
CA VAL A 171 10.40 -10.58 -3.44
C VAL A 171 10.69 -9.98 -2.07
N SER A 172 10.24 -10.64 -1.03
CA SER A 172 10.60 -10.33 0.35
C SER A 172 11.29 -11.53 0.99
N TYR A 173 12.22 -11.24 1.88
CA TYR A 173 12.96 -12.24 2.62
C TYR A 173 13.09 -11.87 4.10
N THR A 174 12.63 -12.77 4.94
CA THR A 174 12.78 -12.69 6.40
C THR A 174 13.65 -13.87 6.86
N PRO A 175 14.98 -13.67 7.01
CA PRO A 175 15.90 -14.74 7.35
C PRO A 175 15.69 -15.24 8.78
N GLU A 176 15.53 -16.54 8.95
CA GLU A 176 15.42 -17.17 10.27
C GLU A 176 16.67 -16.96 11.15
N MET A 177 17.84 -16.80 10.51
CA MET A 177 19.14 -16.63 11.21
C MET A 177 19.31 -15.22 11.80
N VAL A 178 18.55 -14.23 11.36
CA VAL A 178 18.60 -12.83 11.82
C VAL A 178 17.20 -12.40 12.20
N GLU A 179 16.83 -12.73 13.42
CA GLU A 179 15.52 -12.36 13.96
C GLU A 179 15.28 -10.85 13.83
N GLY A 180 14.10 -10.47 13.35
CA GLY A 180 13.70 -9.08 13.17
C GLY A 180 14.14 -8.42 11.86
N LEU A 181 15.01 -9.05 11.04
CA LEU A 181 15.37 -8.52 9.74
C LEU A 181 14.32 -8.90 8.68
N THR A 182 13.93 -7.93 7.88
CA THR A 182 13.19 -8.14 6.63
C THR A 182 13.83 -7.29 5.54
N VAL A 183 14.08 -7.88 4.40
CA VAL A 183 14.56 -7.18 3.20
C VAL A 183 13.62 -7.49 2.03
N GLY A 184 13.53 -6.59 1.07
CA GLY A 184 12.76 -6.84 -0.13
C GLY A 184 13.24 -6.02 -1.30
N TYR A 185 12.83 -6.48 -2.47
CA TYR A 185 13.06 -5.84 -3.75
C TYR A 185 11.82 -6.00 -4.61
N ALA A 186 11.47 -4.95 -5.33
CA ALA A 186 10.44 -5.01 -6.36
C ALA A 186 10.87 -4.23 -7.59
N THR A 187 10.27 -4.61 -8.72
CA THR A 187 10.40 -3.88 -9.98
C THR A 187 9.09 -3.98 -10.74
N GLN A 188 8.84 -2.96 -11.55
CA GLN A 188 7.69 -2.93 -12.45
C GLN A 188 8.02 -2.24 -13.76
N ASP A 189 7.25 -2.60 -14.79
CA ASP A 189 7.12 -1.84 -16.04
C ASP A 189 5.69 -1.36 -16.10
N ASP A 190 5.48 -0.06 -16.01
CA ASP A 190 4.17 0.57 -16.14
C ASP A 190 3.98 1.19 -17.52
N ASN A 191 3.16 0.52 -18.34
CA ASN A 191 2.80 0.94 -19.70
C ASN A 191 1.34 1.43 -19.74
N SER A 192 0.79 1.82 -18.61
CA SER A 192 -0.59 2.29 -18.51
C SER A 192 -0.80 3.73 -18.96
N GLY A 193 0.27 4.43 -19.34
CA GLY A 193 0.24 5.77 -19.90
C GLY A 193 -0.60 5.89 -21.17
N SER A 194 -1.23 7.04 -21.39
CA SER A 194 -2.11 7.28 -22.55
C SER A 194 -1.30 7.44 -23.84
N ALA A 195 -1.56 6.61 -24.82
CA ALA A 195 -0.91 6.67 -26.16
C ALA A 195 -1.15 7.96 -26.98
N THR A 196 -1.90 8.91 -26.47
CA THR A 196 -2.03 10.25 -27.09
C THR A 196 -0.92 11.21 -26.69
N THR A 197 -0.22 10.90 -25.65
CA THR A 197 1.06 11.50 -25.27
C THR A 197 2.04 10.33 -25.20
N LEU A 198 2.91 10.18 -26.17
CA LEU A 198 3.97 9.16 -26.23
C LEU A 198 5.00 9.33 -25.10
N SER A 199 4.55 9.70 -23.94
CA SER A 199 5.27 9.83 -22.72
C SER A 199 4.66 8.84 -21.77
N ASP A 200 5.44 8.02 -21.24
CA ASP A 200 5.27 7.48 -19.91
C ASP A 200 5.11 5.97 -19.83
N ASP A 201 5.82 5.23 -20.68
CA ASP A 201 6.27 3.92 -20.27
C ASP A 201 7.38 4.16 -19.24
N THR A 202 7.17 3.73 -18.01
CA THR A 202 8.12 3.86 -16.92
C THR A 202 8.54 2.51 -16.39
N SER A 203 9.81 2.42 -15.98
CA SER A 203 10.33 1.31 -15.23
C SER A 203 10.66 1.79 -13.82
N GLU A 204 10.09 1.17 -12.82
CA GLU A 204 10.39 1.49 -11.43
C GLU A 204 11.00 0.29 -10.71
N SER A 205 11.87 0.59 -9.78
CA SER A 205 12.38 -0.40 -8.83
C SER A 205 12.46 0.15 -7.42
N THR A 206 12.36 -0.72 -6.44
CA THR A 206 12.54 -0.37 -5.03
C THR A 206 13.22 -1.50 -4.28
N MET A 207 14.04 -1.13 -3.31
CA MET A 207 14.62 -2.07 -2.34
C MET A 207 14.50 -1.49 -0.94
N TYR A 208 14.26 -2.35 0.04
CA TYR A 208 14.24 -1.95 1.44
C TYR A 208 14.92 -2.95 2.36
N ALA A 209 15.35 -2.44 3.50
CA ALA A 209 15.75 -3.24 4.65
C ALA A 209 15.10 -2.66 5.91
N LYS A 210 14.46 -3.53 6.70
CA LYS A 210 13.81 -3.19 7.96
C LYS A 210 14.29 -4.12 9.06
N TYR A 211 14.66 -3.57 10.20
CA TYR A 211 15.14 -4.34 11.35
C TYR A 211 14.41 -3.96 12.62
N THR A 212 13.86 -4.95 13.29
CA THR A 212 13.16 -4.81 14.57
C THR A 212 13.96 -5.45 15.68
N TYR A 213 14.26 -4.68 16.71
CA TYR A 213 14.90 -5.17 17.93
C TYR A 213 14.11 -4.70 19.17
N GLY A 214 13.44 -5.62 19.82
CA GLY A 214 12.52 -5.31 20.91
C GLY A 214 11.41 -4.36 20.48
N SER A 215 11.35 -3.19 21.10
CA SER A 215 10.36 -2.14 20.78
C SER A 215 10.79 -1.17 19.67
N LEU A 216 12.00 -1.31 19.17
CA LEU A 216 12.58 -0.42 18.15
C LEU A 216 12.52 -1.06 16.78
N THR A 217 12.03 -0.34 15.78
CA THR A 217 12.15 -0.72 14.37
C THR A 217 12.81 0.41 13.61
N VAL A 218 13.78 0.07 12.77
CA VAL A 218 14.46 0.99 11.85
C VAL A 218 14.35 0.45 10.43
N GLY A 219 14.34 1.33 9.44
CA GLY A 219 14.26 0.95 8.04
C GLY A 219 14.91 1.95 7.13
N TYR A 220 15.37 1.45 5.98
CA TYR A 220 15.88 2.21 4.86
C TYR A 220 15.31 1.66 3.57
N GLN A 221 14.93 2.53 2.67
CA GLN A 221 14.38 2.21 1.35
C GLN A 221 15.03 3.11 0.30
N SER A 222 15.26 2.54 -0.88
CA SER A 222 15.75 3.26 -2.05
C SER A 222 14.93 2.81 -3.24
N SER A 223 14.45 3.76 -4.04
CA SER A 223 13.63 3.53 -5.22
C SER A 223 14.17 4.34 -6.39
N GLU A 224 13.99 3.82 -7.58
CA GLU A 224 14.43 4.42 -8.84
C GLU A 224 13.27 4.37 -9.83
N LEU A 225 13.12 5.44 -10.60
CA LEU A 225 12.17 5.57 -11.70
C LEU A 225 12.94 5.98 -12.94
N ASP A 226 12.84 5.16 -14.00
CA ASP A 226 13.34 5.44 -15.34
C ASP A 226 12.16 5.67 -16.26
N SER A 227 12.17 6.79 -17.00
CA SER A 227 11.16 7.12 -18.00
C SER A 227 11.74 7.10 -19.40
N ASP A 228 11.04 6.48 -20.34
CA ASP A 228 11.47 6.38 -21.75
C ASP A 228 11.64 7.75 -22.45
N THR A 229 11.15 8.82 -21.87
CA THR A 229 11.11 10.16 -22.50
C THR A 229 12.09 11.17 -21.92
N ASN A 230 13.14 10.81 -21.24
CA ASN A 230 14.18 11.71 -20.68
C ASN A 230 13.66 12.89 -19.83
N SER A 231 12.43 12.87 -19.39
CA SER A 231 11.85 14.03 -18.74
C SER A 231 11.67 13.86 -17.23
N GLU A 232 11.73 12.65 -16.71
CA GLU A 232 11.36 12.39 -15.32
C GLU A 232 12.07 11.20 -14.66
N ASP A 233 13.32 10.91 -15.01
CA ASP A 233 14.10 9.97 -14.21
C ASP A 233 14.24 10.51 -12.78
N ALA A 234 14.09 9.66 -11.81
CA ALA A 234 14.14 10.05 -10.42
C ALA A 234 14.68 8.95 -9.50
N ASP A 235 15.36 9.40 -8.47
CA ASP A 235 15.78 8.59 -7.33
C ASP A 235 15.02 9.01 -6.07
N SER A 236 14.63 8.06 -5.26
CA SER A 236 14.01 8.30 -3.97
C SER A 236 14.69 7.51 -2.87
N THR A 237 14.91 8.14 -1.73
CA THR A 237 15.37 7.46 -0.53
C THR A 237 14.49 7.78 0.65
N ALA A 238 14.20 6.78 1.46
CA ALA A 238 13.45 6.96 2.68
C ALA A 238 14.14 6.27 3.86
N PHE A 239 14.05 6.90 5.01
CA PHE A 239 14.48 6.34 6.28
C PHE A 239 13.34 6.46 7.30
N GLY A 240 13.16 5.43 8.11
CA GLY A 240 12.17 5.43 9.16
C GLY A 240 12.67 4.79 10.43
N ILE A 241 12.18 5.30 11.54
CA ILE A 241 12.37 4.73 12.87
C ILE A 241 11.07 4.82 13.64
N SER A 242 10.66 3.72 14.25
CA SER A 242 9.52 3.69 15.17
C SER A 242 9.90 3.03 16.49
N TYR A 243 9.29 3.51 17.57
CA TYR A 243 9.51 2.98 18.91
C TYR A 243 8.17 2.80 19.63
N ALA A 244 7.88 1.55 20.02
CA ALA A 244 6.75 1.23 20.88
C ALA A 244 7.11 1.57 22.33
N VAL A 245 6.65 2.73 22.80
CA VAL A 245 6.86 3.22 24.18
C VAL A 245 6.13 2.35 25.17
N SER A 246 4.96 1.86 24.79
CA SER A 246 4.14 0.89 25.53
C SER A 246 3.26 0.10 24.56
N ASP A 247 2.46 -0.85 25.07
CA ASP A 247 1.50 -1.60 24.26
C ASP A 247 0.46 -0.71 23.56
N SER A 248 0.29 0.51 24.04
CA SER A 248 -0.71 1.46 23.50
C SER A 248 -0.13 2.69 22.82
N LEU A 249 1.14 3.03 23.06
CA LEU A 249 1.77 4.25 22.58
C LEU A 249 2.98 3.94 21.73
N SER A 250 2.98 4.47 20.51
CA SER A 250 4.12 4.46 19.60
C SER A 250 4.50 5.87 19.16
N ILE A 251 5.76 6.08 18.90
CA ILE A 251 6.33 7.30 18.33
C ILE A 251 7.18 6.92 17.13
N GLY A 252 7.29 7.81 16.15
CA GLY A 252 8.08 7.59 14.94
C GLY A 252 8.73 8.86 14.43
N TYR A 253 9.77 8.65 13.66
CA TYR A 253 10.46 9.67 12.86
C TYR A 253 10.75 9.09 11.48
N GLY A 254 10.55 9.87 10.44
CA GLY A 254 10.86 9.51 9.07
C GLY A 254 11.48 10.67 8.30
N SER A 255 12.21 10.33 7.27
CA SER A 255 12.66 11.27 6.24
C SER A 255 12.51 10.64 4.87
N HIS A 256 12.26 11.47 3.87
CA HIS A 256 12.12 11.08 2.49
C HIS A 256 12.76 12.14 1.61
N THR A 257 13.52 11.69 0.61
CA THR A 257 14.14 12.53 -0.41
C THR A 257 13.73 12.02 -1.77
N TYR A 258 13.34 12.90 -2.66
CA TYR A 258 13.05 12.62 -4.06
C TYR A 258 13.90 13.55 -4.91
N GLU A 259 14.77 12.99 -5.74
CA GLU A 259 15.71 13.71 -6.59
C GLU A 259 15.40 13.38 -8.04
N THR A 260 15.25 14.42 -8.88
CA THR A 260 15.04 14.24 -10.32
C THR A 260 16.35 14.32 -11.07
N SER A 261 16.60 13.36 -11.93
CA SER A 261 17.76 13.34 -12.81
C SER A 261 17.32 13.52 -14.29
N GLY A 262 18.11 14.25 -15.06
CA GLY A 262 17.91 14.38 -16.52
C GLY A 262 16.94 15.46 -16.98
N ASN A 263 16.25 16.18 -16.13
CA ASN A 263 15.26 17.16 -16.53
C ASN A 263 15.86 18.51 -16.93
N THR A 264 15.69 18.90 -18.20
CA THR A 264 16.06 20.23 -18.71
C THR A 264 15.01 21.31 -18.50
N ASN A 265 13.82 20.95 -17.98
CA ASN A 265 12.73 21.88 -17.68
C ASN A 265 12.64 22.15 -16.18
N ALA A 266 13.28 23.21 -15.73
CA ALA A 266 13.33 23.67 -14.35
C ALA A 266 11.95 23.94 -13.66
N ALA A 267 10.85 23.72 -14.34
CA ALA A 267 9.51 24.00 -13.81
C ALA A 267 8.80 22.77 -13.18
N THR A 268 9.28 21.54 -13.43
CA THR A 268 8.62 20.31 -12.97
C THR A 268 9.53 19.37 -12.17
N GLY A 269 10.81 19.64 -12.06
CA GLY A 269 11.81 18.77 -11.44
C GLY A 269 12.52 19.43 -10.27
N ALA A 270 11.81 19.89 -9.25
CA ALA A 270 12.47 20.27 -8.01
C ALA A 270 12.69 19.02 -7.15
N ASP A 271 13.91 18.84 -6.69
CA ASP A 271 14.21 17.89 -5.61
C ASP A 271 13.31 18.21 -4.41
N GLN A 272 12.84 17.18 -3.76
CA GLN A 272 11.95 17.31 -2.61
C GLN A 272 12.52 16.55 -1.43
N GLU A 273 12.56 17.21 -0.30
CA GLU A 273 12.95 16.61 0.97
C GLU A 273 11.82 16.82 1.97
N SER A 274 11.48 15.79 2.70
CA SER A 274 10.48 15.87 3.75
C SER A 274 10.92 15.08 4.99
N THR A 275 10.54 15.59 6.16
CA THR A 275 10.76 14.91 7.43
C THR A 275 9.48 14.91 8.25
N ALA A 276 9.29 13.89 9.07
CA ALA A 276 8.10 13.80 9.91
C ALA A 276 8.38 13.23 11.29
N VAL A 277 7.63 13.72 12.26
CA VAL A 277 7.47 13.08 13.56
C VAL A 277 6.03 12.63 13.72
N SER A 278 5.83 11.38 14.08
CA SER A 278 4.50 10.79 14.25
C SER A 278 4.32 10.19 15.64
N ALA A 279 3.08 10.12 16.08
CA ALA A 279 2.70 9.44 17.30
C ALA A 279 1.32 8.80 17.15
N SER A 280 1.11 7.66 17.80
CA SER A 280 -0.18 6.99 17.83
C SER A 280 -0.46 6.38 19.20
N TYR A 281 -1.71 6.55 19.68
CA TYR A 281 -2.17 6.02 20.95
C TYR A 281 -3.49 5.26 20.76
N THR A 282 -3.51 3.99 21.17
CA THR A 282 -4.67 3.12 21.02
C THR A 282 -5.30 2.78 22.37
N MET A 283 -6.60 2.98 22.47
CA MET A 283 -7.44 2.63 23.62
C MET A 283 -8.60 1.74 23.15
N GLY A 284 -8.53 0.44 23.42
CA GLY A 284 -9.57 -0.49 22.98
C GLY A 284 -9.77 -0.42 21.46
N GLY A 285 -10.98 -0.06 21.02
CA GLY A 285 -11.33 0.09 19.59
C GLY A 285 -11.05 1.48 18.99
N MET A 286 -10.43 2.40 19.73
CA MET A 286 -10.15 3.76 19.27
C MET A 286 -8.64 4.00 19.21
N THR A 287 -8.18 4.59 18.11
CA THR A 287 -6.80 5.08 17.97
C THR A 287 -6.82 6.59 17.70
N ILE A 288 -5.98 7.33 18.42
CA ILE A 288 -5.70 8.74 18.18
C ILE A 288 -4.25 8.81 17.72
N ALA A 289 -4.01 9.45 16.57
CA ALA A 289 -2.67 9.60 16.08
C ALA A 289 -2.51 10.85 15.24
N GLY A 290 -1.26 11.22 15.00
CA GLY A 290 -0.93 12.39 14.20
C GLY A 290 0.50 12.34 13.70
N VAL A 291 0.72 13.13 12.66
CA VAL A 291 2.02 13.38 12.04
C VAL A 291 2.22 14.89 11.93
N MET A 292 3.44 15.32 12.14
CA MET A 292 3.92 16.67 11.83
C MET A 292 5.10 16.52 10.89
N ASN A 293 4.98 17.08 9.71
CA ASN A 293 6.00 17.07 8.66
C ASN A 293 6.44 18.48 8.27
N ASP A 294 7.66 18.53 7.71
CA ASP A 294 8.30 19.73 7.17
C ASP A 294 8.97 19.37 5.83
#